data_54af90ac0fc08d22c1b54a84a5dc6593
#
_entry.id   54af90ac0fc08d22c1b54a84a5dc6593
#
_cell.length_a   1.000
_cell.length_b   1.000
_cell.length_c   1.000
_cell.angle_alpha   90.00
_cell.angle_beta   90.00
_cell.angle_gamma   90.00
#
_symmetry.space_group_name_H-M   'P 1'
#
loop_
_entity.id
_entity.type
_entity.pdbx_description
1 polymer ?
#
loop_
_entity_poly.entity_id
_entity_poly.type
_entity_poly.pdbx_seq_one_letter_code
_entity_poly.pdbx_strand_id
1 'polypeptide(L)'
;MTNLSDLLPRDPSPDALLDVFTEWVESSGISLYPHQEESLLAVLAGDNVIVTTPTGSGKSLIALGAHFAALAEGRRTWYTAPIKALVNEKFFALCEAFGAERVGMVTGDASVNADAPIVCCTAEILANLALREGRGADAGQVVMDEFHFLAEPERGWAWQVPLVELPQAQFVIMSATLGDVTALADDLTRRTGRETAVIGG
;
A
#
# COMPACT_ATOMS: atom_id res chain seq x y z
N MET A 1 6.92 19.75 -9.33
CA MET A 1 7.34 19.06 -8.11
C MET A 1 8.33 17.96 -8.48
N THR A 2 9.38 17.79 -7.71
CA THR A 2 10.37 16.75 -7.97
C THR A 2 9.76 15.37 -7.84
N ASN A 3 10.13 14.47 -8.73
CA ASN A 3 9.64 13.09 -8.75
C ASN A 3 10.28 12.31 -7.59
N LEU A 4 9.47 11.59 -6.82
CA LEU A 4 9.97 10.80 -5.70
C LEU A 4 11.00 9.74 -6.10
N SER A 5 10.90 9.19 -7.31
CA SER A 5 11.89 8.22 -7.80
C SER A 5 13.28 8.83 -7.95
N ASP A 6 13.37 10.14 -8.15
CA ASP A 6 14.66 10.85 -8.27
C ASP A 6 15.28 11.16 -6.91
N LEU A 7 14.53 10.96 -5.83
CA LEU A 7 14.95 11.26 -4.45
C LEU A 7 15.37 10.01 -3.66
N LEU A 8 15.43 8.85 -4.30
CA LEU A 8 15.81 7.60 -3.64
C LEU A 8 17.23 7.72 -3.07
N PRO A 9 17.42 7.53 -1.75
CA PRO A 9 18.76 7.60 -1.16
C PRO A 9 19.58 6.38 -1.56
N ARG A 10 20.90 6.55 -1.61
CA ARG A 10 21.83 5.44 -1.93
C ARG A 10 21.80 4.35 -0.86
N ASP A 11 21.63 4.77 0.39
CA ASP A 11 21.54 3.88 1.55
C ASP A 11 20.17 4.07 2.18
N PRO A 12 19.18 3.22 1.85
CA PRO A 12 17.80 3.42 2.26
C PRO A 12 17.54 2.94 3.70
N SER A 13 18.13 3.62 4.68
CA SER A 13 17.79 3.39 6.08
C SER A 13 16.39 3.95 6.36
N PRO A 14 15.67 3.43 7.39
CA PRO A 14 14.37 3.98 7.78
C PRO A 14 14.39 5.48 8.03
N ASP A 15 15.40 5.97 8.74
CA ASP A 15 15.52 7.41 9.05
C ASP A 15 15.72 8.24 7.78
N ALA A 16 16.58 7.78 6.86
CA ALA A 16 16.83 8.49 5.61
C ALA A 16 15.56 8.54 4.75
N LEU A 17 14.81 7.45 4.67
CA LEU A 17 13.58 7.37 3.90
C LEU A 17 12.50 8.29 4.48
N LEU A 18 12.35 8.30 5.80
CA LEU A 18 11.38 9.18 6.46
C LEU A 18 11.73 10.65 6.23
N ASP A 19 13.00 11.02 6.37
CA ASP A 19 13.46 12.41 6.16
C ASP A 19 13.20 12.86 4.74
N VAL A 20 13.55 12.06 3.75
CA VAL A 20 13.36 12.39 2.33
C VAL A 20 11.87 12.55 2.01
N PHE A 21 11.06 11.61 2.46
CA PHE A 21 9.62 11.67 2.20
C PHE A 21 8.96 12.87 2.88
N THR A 22 9.32 13.14 4.12
CA THR A 22 8.79 14.27 4.88
C THR A 22 9.14 15.59 4.20
N GLU A 23 10.40 15.77 3.76
CA GLU A 23 10.82 16.96 3.03
C GLU A 23 10.05 17.13 1.72
N TRP A 24 9.82 16.02 0.99
CA TRP A 24 9.06 16.05 -0.24
C TRP A 24 7.61 16.50 0.00
N VAL A 25 6.97 16.00 1.04
CA VAL A 25 5.60 16.40 1.42
C VAL A 25 5.57 17.89 1.79
N GLU A 26 6.52 18.32 2.61
CA GLU A 26 6.61 19.72 3.07
C GLU A 26 6.88 20.69 1.91
N SER A 27 7.56 20.23 0.87
CA SER A 27 7.81 21.07 -0.33
C SER A 27 6.52 21.47 -1.06
N SER A 28 5.43 20.76 -0.82
CA SER A 28 4.11 21.09 -1.38
C SER A 28 3.25 21.96 -0.45
N GLY A 29 3.81 22.39 0.68
CA GLY A 29 3.11 23.24 1.64
C GLY A 29 2.25 22.45 2.64
N ILE A 30 2.43 21.14 2.70
CA ILE A 30 1.69 20.25 3.60
C ILE A 30 2.65 19.70 4.66
N SER A 31 2.13 19.45 5.87
CA SER A 31 2.88 18.76 6.91
C SER A 31 2.17 17.46 7.26
N LEU A 32 2.94 16.44 7.61
CA LEU A 32 2.38 15.16 8.02
C LEU A 32 1.66 15.30 9.38
N TYR A 33 0.49 14.74 9.47
CA TYR A 33 -0.21 14.60 10.75
C TYR A 33 0.46 13.51 11.59
N PRO A 34 0.32 13.54 12.93
CA PRO A 34 0.93 12.53 13.80
C PRO A 34 0.59 11.09 13.43
N HIS A 35 -0.66 10.80 13.07
CA HIS A 35 -1.05 9.45 12.68
C HIS A 35 -0.43 8.99 11.36
N GLN A 36 -0.16 9.93 10.44
CA GLN A 36 0.54 9.63 9.19
C GLN A 36 2.00 9.28 9.46
N GLU A 37 2.67 10.07 10.29
CA GLU A 37 4.06 9.82 10.67
C GLU A 37 4.18 8.49 11.42
N GLU A 38 3.28 8.21 12.36
CA GLU A 38 3.24 6.94 13.09
C GLU A 38 3.08 5.75 12.14
N SER A 39 2.17 5.88 11.17
CA SER A 39 1.96 4.84 10.16
C SER A 39 3.20 4.60 9.32
N LEU A 40 3.88 5.67 8.89
CA LEU A 40 5.10 5.56 8.09
C LEU A 40 6.25 4.96 8.89
N LEU A 41 6.38 5.30 10.16
CA LEU A 41 7.39 4.69 11.03
C LEU A 41 7.17 3.18 11.15
N ALA A 42 5.93 2.74 11.30
CA ALA A 42 5.61 1.32 11.36
C ALA A 42 5.92 0.62 10.02
N VAL A 43 5.58 1.22 8.90
CA VAL A 43 5.93 0.69 7.57
C VAL A 43 7.43 0.54 7.43
N LEU A 44 8.19 1.55 7.83
CA LEU A 44 9.66 1.56 7.72
C LEU A 44 10.32 0.56 8.66
N ALA A 45 9.67 0.24 9.78
CA ALA A 45 10.12 -0.81 10.69
C ALA A 45 9.87 -2.22 10.13
N GLY A 46 9.15 -2.34 9.01
CA GLY A 46 8.79 -3.61 8.40
C GLY A 46 7.49 -4.19 8.91
N ASP A 47 6.72 -3.43 9.69
CA ASP A 47 5.46 -3.90 10.25
C ASP A 47 4.33 -3.85 9.22
N ASN A 48 3.33 -4.71 9.40
CA ASN A 48 2.03 -4.49 8.78
C ASN A 48 1.35 -3.31 9.46
N VAL A 49 0.51 -2.60 8.74
CA VAL A 49 -0.20 -1.43 9.28
C VAL A 49 -1.68 -1.51 8.93
N ILE A 50 -2.52 -1.28 9.91
CA ILE A 50 -3.97 -1.14 9.69
C ILE A 50 -4.34 0.28 10.11
N VAL A 51 -4.79 1.09 9.14
CA VAL A 51 -5.15 2.49 9.37
C VAL A 51 -6.67 2.60 9.33
N THR A 52 -7.25 3.00 10.46
CA THR A 52 -8.71 3.09 10.63
C THR A 52 -9.14 4.54 10.88
N THR A 53 -8.62 5.46 10.09
CA THR A 53 -8.93 6.88 10.25
C THR A 53 -10.07 7.32 9.33
N PRO A 54 -10.81 8.38 9.69
CA PRO A 54 -11.91 8.87 8.85
C PRO A 54 -11.46 9.29 7.45
N THR A 55 -12.43 9.34 6.53
CA THR A 55 -12.24 9.89 5.19
C THR A 55 -11.69 11.31 5.28
N GLY A 56 -10.73 11.64 4.41
CA GLY A 56 -10.10 12.96 4.40
C GLY A 56 -8.94 13.13 5.36
N SER A 57 -8.56 12.08 6.07
CA SER A 57 -7.43 12.11 7.02
C SER A 57 -6.05 11.99 6.36
N GLY A 58 -6.00 11.98 5.03
CA GLY A 58 -4.72 11.89 4.31
C GLY A 58 -4.13 10.50 4.19
N LYS A 59 -4.98 9.47 4.18
CA LYS A 59 -4.52 8.08 3.98
C LYS A 59 -3.71 7.90 2.68
N SER A 60 -3.97 8.73 1.67
CA SER A 60 -3.22 8.71 0.42
C SER A 60 -1.73 8.98 0.61
N LEU A 61 -1.36 9.85 1.57
CA LEU A 61 0.05 10.12 1.87
C LEU A 61 0.72 8.91 2.52
N ILE A 62 -0.02 8.16 3.34
CA ILE A 62 0.49 6.92 3.94
C ILE A 62 0.79 5.89 2.85
N ALA A 63 -0.14 5.70 1.91
CA ALA A 63 0.06 4.81 0.78
C ALA A 63 1.27 5.24 -0.06
N LEU A 64 1.38 6.53 -0.34
CA LEU A 64 2.47 7.09 -1.13
C LEU A 64 3.82 6.83 -0.47
N GLY A 65 3.93 7.09 0.83
CA GLY A 65 5.14 6.82 1.60
C GLY A 65 5.49 5.35 1.67
N ALA A 66 4.49 4.48 1.78
CA ALA A 66 4.68 3.04 1.75
C ALA A 66 5.25 2.57 0.41
N HIS A 67 4.71 3.06 -0.70
CA HIS A 67 5.24 2.74 -2.04
C HIS A 67 6.67 3.26 -2.21
N PHE A 68 6.95 4.46 -1.71
CA PHE A 68 8.30 5.02 -1.74
C PHE A 68 9.29 4.13 -1.01
N ALA A 69 8.94 3.68 0.19
CA ALA A 69 9.78 2.78 0.98
C ALA A 69 10.04 1.45 0.25
N ALA A 70 9.00 0.85 -0.30
CA ALA A 70 9.12 -0.41 -1.04
C ALA A 70 10.01 -0.25 -2.28
N LEU A 71 9.83 0.84 -3.02
CA LEU A 71 10.64 1.15 -4.19
C LEU A 71 12.12 1.29 -3.81
N ALA A 72 12.41 2.02 -2.74
CA ALA A 72 13.76 2.22 -2.23
C ALA A 72 14.43 0.92 -1.80
N GLU A 73 13.66 -0.01 -1.26
CA GLU A 73 14.14 -1.31 -0.81
C GLU A 73 14.17 -2.37 -1.92
N GLY A 74 13.80 -2.02 -3.14
CA GLY A 74 13.76 -2.93 -4.26
C GLY A 74 12.64 -3.97 -4.19
N ARG A 75 11.60 -3.70 -3.43
CA ARG A 75 10.43 -4.59 -3.29
C ARG A 75 9.31 -4.14 -4.20
N ARG A 76 8.71 -5.07 -4.90
CA ARG A 76 7.54 -4.77 -5.74
C ARG A 76 6.33 -4.51 -4.86
N THR A 77 5.61 -3.43 -5.15
CA THR A 77 4.48 -2.99 -4.35
C THR A 77 3.21 -2.92 -5.19
N TRP A 78 2.11 -3.37 -4.60
CA TRP A 78 0.80 -3.42 -5.23
C TRP A 78 -0.17 -2.50 -4.50
N TYR A 79 -0.94 -1.76 -5.27
CA TYR A 79 -2.06 -0.97 -4.76
C TYR A 79 -3.36 -1.59 -5.26
N THR A 80 -4.28 -1.90 -4.35
CA THR A 80 -5.59 -2.45 -4.71
C THR A 80 -6.73 -1.56 -4.25
N ALA A 81 -7.75 -1.47 -5.09
CA ALA A 81 -8.97 -0.72 -4.83
C ALA A 81 -10.18 -1.50 -5.33
N PRO A 82 -11.39 -1.20 -4.83
CA PRO A 82 -12.58 -1.99 -5.17
C PRO A 82 -13.13 -1.75 -6.57
N ILE A 83 -12.86 -0.59 -7.17
CA ILE A 83 -13.44 -0.24 -8.48
C ILE A 83 -12.40 0.35 -9.41
N LYS A 84 -12.60 0.15 -10.71
CA LYS A 84 -11.72 0.64 -11.78
C LYS A 84 -11.48 2.15 -11.72
N ALA A 85 -12.51 2.93 -11.40
CA ALA A 85 -12.38 4.38 -11.32
C ALA A 85 -11.35 4.81 -10.29
N LEU A 86 -11.33 4.17 -9.12
CA LEU A 86 -10.33 4.43 -8.09
C LEU A 86 -8.93 3.95 -8.51
N VAL A 87 -8.85 2.81 -9.17
CA VAL A 87 -7.58 2.30 -9.70
C VAL A 87 -6.99 3.30 -10.70
N ASN A 88 -7.81 3.79 -11.63
CA ASN A 88 -7.38 4.79 -12.61
C ASN A 88 -6.90 6.08 -11.95
N GLU A 89 -7.67 6.58 -10.99
CA GLU A 89 -7.32 7.80 -10.25
C GLU A 89 -5.97 7.66 -9.56
N LYS A 90 -5.76 6.55 -8.86
CA LYS A 90 -4.51 6.28 -8.14
C LYS A 90 -3.35 6.03 -9.10
N PHE A 91 -3.60 5.36 -10.21
CA PHE A 91 -2.60 5.16 -11.24
C PHE A 91 -2.02 6.51 -11.73
N PHE A 92 -2.89 7.45 -12.08
CA PHE A 92 -2.44 8.77 -12.52
C PHE A 92 -1.73 9.55 -11.42
N ALA A 93 -2.23 9.48 -10.19
CA ALA A 93 -1.60 10.13 -9.05
C ALA A 93 -0.19 9.57 -8.78
N LEU A 94 -0.04 8.25 -8.86
CA LEU A 94 1.25 7.60 -8.65
C LEU A 94 2.22 7.86 -9.81
N CYS A 95 1.73 7.93 -11.05
CA CYS A 95 2.54 8.34 -12.19
C CYS A 95 3.08 9.76 -12.00
N GLU A 96 2.26 10.66 -11.50
CA GLU A 96 2.68 12.04 -11.20
C GLU A 96 3.75 12.08 -10.12
N ALA A 97 3.62 11.25 -9.09
CA ALA A 97 4.56 11.22 -7.97
C ALA A 97 5.87 10.49 -8.28
N PHE A 98 5.82 9.39 -9.02
CA PHE A 98 6.97 8.49 -9.24
C PHE A 98 7.50 8.45 -10.66
N GLY A 99 6.75 8.95 -11.63
CA GLY A 99 7.06 8.80 -13.05
C GLY A 99 6.32 7.60 -13.66
N ALA A 100 5.83 7.79 -14.88
CA ALA A 100 5.01 6.77 -15.56
C ALA A 100 5.76 5.45 -15.81
N GLU A 101 7.07 5.49 -15.95
CA GLU A 101 7.89 4.30 -16.16
C GLU A 101 7.97 3.39 -14.93
N ARG A 102 7.62 3.91 -13.75
CA ARG A 102 7.67 3.17 -12.48
C ARG A 102 6.32 2.60 -12.06
N VAL A 103 5.25 2.94 -12.78
CA VAL A 103 3.88 2.64 -12.35
C VAL A 103 3.14 1.88 -13.43
N GLY A 104 2.49 0.81 -13.05
CA GLY A 104 1.63 0.02 -13.92
C GLY A 104 0.19 -0.03 -13.42
N MET A 105 -0.70 -0.50 -14.28
CA MET A 105 -2.11 -0.67 -13.95
C MET A 105 -2.63 -1.94 -14.62
N VAL A 106 -3.35 -2.75 -13.87
CA VAL A 106 -4.03 -3.94 -14.40
C VAL A 106 -5.47 -3.96 -13.91
N THR A 107 -6.40 -3.95 -14.86
CA THR A 107 -7.83 -4.12 -14.60
C THR A 107 -8.35 -5.21 -15.53
N GLY A 108 -9.64 -5.55 -15.43
CA GLY A 108 -10.24 -6.53 -16.33
C GLY A 108 -10.19 -6.11 -17.80
N ASP A 109 -10.14 -4.80 -18.09
CA ASP A 109 -10.21 -4.24 -19.45
C ASP A 109 -8.88 -3.73 -19.98
N ALA A 110 -7.90 -3.47 -19.10
CA ALA A 110 -6.68 -2.76 -19.48
C ALA A 110 -5.46 -3.29 -18.74
N SER A 111 -4.34 -3.27 -19.43
CA SER A 111 -3.04 -3.58 -18.83
C SER A 111 -2.03 -2.58 -19.37
N VAL A 112 -1.45 -1.78 -18.47
CA VAL A 112 -0.46 -0.77 -18.79
C VAL A 112 0.77 -1.01 -17.91
N ASN A 113 1.93 -1.24 -18.51
CA ASN A 113 3.19 -1.42 -17.80
C ASN A 113 3.07 -2.41 -16.63
N ALA A 114 2.53 -3.60 -16.90
CA ALA A 114 2.18 -4.59 -15.87
C ALA A 114 3.39 -5.10 -15.06
N ASP A 115 4.60 -4.95 -15.57
CA ASP A 115 5.83 -5.40 -14.91
C ASP A 115 6.50 -4.29 -14.07
N ALA A 116 5.86 -3.15 -13.93
CA ALA A 116 6.39 -2.03 -13.17
C ALA A 116 6.59 -2.38 -11.68
N PRO A 117 7.50 -1.67 -10.99
CA PRO A 117 7.70 -1.90 -9.55
C PRO A 117 6.51 -1.49 -8.68
N ILE A 118 5.65 -0.58 -9.16
CA ILE A 118 4.42 -0.19 -8.49
C ILE A 118 3.26 -0.54 -9.42
N VAL A 119 2.35 -1.40 -9.00
CA VAL A 119 1.21 -1.82 -9.83
C VAL A 119 -0.11 -1.52 -9.12
N CYS A 120 -0.99 -0.81 -9.82
CA CYS A 120 -2.35 -0.54 -9.37
C CYS A 120 -3.30 -1.55 -10.02
N CYS A 121 -4.16 -2.16 -9.25
CA CYS A 121 -5.13 -3.12 -9.78
C CYS A 121 -6.39 -3.18 -8.93
N THR A 122 -7.44 -3.79 -9.47
CA THR A 122 -8.62 -4.10 -8.64
C THR A 122 -8.28 -5.25 -7.69
N ALA A 123 -9.02 -5.35 -6.59
CA ALA A 123 -8.77 -6.38 -5.59
C ALA A 123 -8.82 -7.79 -6.18
N GLU A 124 -9.76 -8.05 -7.09
CA GLU A 124 -9.93 -9.36 -7.74
C GLU A 124 -8.70 -9.77 -8.57
N ILE A 125 -8.05 -8.81 -9.20
CA ILE A 125 -6.83 -9.08 -9.99
C ILE A 125 -5.71 -9.59 -9.08
N LEU A 126 -5.46 -8.92 -7.96
CA LEU A 126 -4.44 -9.37 -7.02
C LEU A 126 -4.82 -10.71 -6.38
N ALA A 127 -6.09 -10.89 -6.02
CA ALA A 127 -6.56 -12.15 -5.44
C ALA A 127 -6.32 -13.33 -6.39
N ASN A 128 -6.61 -13.17 -7.66
CA ASN A 128 -6.38 -14.20 -8.66
C ASN A 128 -4.87 -14.48 -8.85
N LEU A 129 -4.05 -13.45 -8.85
CA LEU A 129 -2.59 -13.62 -8.87
C LEU A 129 -2.11 -14.41 -7.65
N ALA A 130 -2.62 -14.07 -6.47
CA ALA A 130 -2.25 -14.74 -5.22
C ALA A 130 -2.65 -16.22 -5.25
N LEU A 131 -3.81 -16.54 -5.80
CA LEU A 131 -4.24 -17.94 -5.94
C LEU A 131 -3.35 -18.73 -6.91
N ARG A 132 -2.88 -18.09 -7.99
CA ARG A 132 -2.04 -18.76 -8.98
C ARG A 132 -0.60 -18.94 -8.51
N GLU A 133 -0.03 -17.94 -7.86
CA GLU A 133 1.41 -17.88 -7.59
C GLU A 133 1.77 -18.02 -6.11
N GLY A 134 0.87 -17.67 -5.21
CA GLY A 134 1.07 -17.83 -3.77
C GLY A 134 2.36 -17.20 -3.27
N ARG A 135 3.14 -17.95 -2.52
CA ARG A 135 4.42 -17.50 -1.97
C ARG A 135 5.46 -17.15 -3.04
N GLY A 136 5.29 -17.63 -4.26
CA GLY A 136 6.16 -17.31 -5.38
C GLY A 136 5.84 -16.00 -6.07
N ALA A 137 4.74 -15.35 -5.70
CA ALA A 137 4.36 -14.07 -6.30
C ALA A 137 5.36 -12.98 -5.94
N ASP A 138 5.67 -12.14 -6.92
CA ASP A 138 6.51 -10.95 -6.69
C ASP A 138 5.67 -9.84 -6.08
N ALA A 139 5.42 -9.97 -4.80
CA ALA A 139 4.61 -9.04 -4.00
C ALA A 139 5.30 -8.84 -2.65
N GLY A 140 6.15 -7.83 -2.58
CA GLY A 140 6.85 -7.47 -1.35
C GLY A 140 6.02 -6.59 -0.43
N GLN A 141 5.07 -5.84 -1.00
CA GLN A 141 4.16 -4.99 -0.25
C GLN A 141 2.80 -4.95 -0.95
N VAL A 142 1.74 -4.94 -0.16
CA VAL A 142 0.36 -4.80 -0.67
C VAL A 142 -0.34 -3.70 0.13
N VAL A 143 -0.79 -2.67 -0.58
CA VAL A 143 -1.62 -1.61 -0.02
C VAL A 143 -3.06 -1.90 -0.42
N MET A 144 -3.91 -2.15 0.56
CA MET A 144 -5.33 -2.45 0.35
C MET A 144 -6.18 -1.27 0.79
N ASP A 145 -6.75 -0.57 -0.19
CA ASP A 145 -7.63 0.56 0.07
C ASP A 145 -9.09 0.10 0.17
N GLU A 146 -9.88 0.85 0.92
CA GLU A 146 -11.30 0.57 1.12
C GLU A 146 -11.54 -0.85 1.64
N PHE A 147 -10.77 -1.26 2.64
CA PHE A 147 -10.77 -2.63 3.15
C PHE A 147 -12.12 -3.06 3.74
N HIS A 148 -13.01 -2.12 4.04
CA HIS A 148 -14.37 -2.45 4.50
C HIS A 148 -15.15 -3.30 3.49
N PHE A 149 -14.76 -3.34 2.21
CA PHE A 149 -15.34 -4.24 1.22
C PHE A 149 -15.15 -5.73 1.57
N LEU A 150 -14.27 -6.06 2.50
CA LEU A 150 -14.16 -7.40 3.05
C LEU A 150 -15.50 -7.94 3.54
N ALA A 151 -16.37 -7.07 4.05
CA ALA A 151 -17.68 -7.45 4.58
C ALA A 151 -18.74 -7.69 3.49
N GLU A 152 -18.45 -7.36 2.22
CA GLU A 152 -19.39 -7.61 1.14
C GLU A 152 -19.49 -9.11 0.84
N PRO A 153 -20.71 -9.69 0.82
CA PRO A 153 -20.88 -11.14 0.65
C PRO A 153 -20.32 -11.68 -0.66
N GLU A 154 -20.43 -10.93 -1.75
CA GLU A 154 -20.03 -11.41 -3.08
C GLU A 154 -18.57 -11.08 -3.43
N ARG A 155 -17.98 -10.07 -2.82
CA ARG A 155 -16.67 -9.56 -3.21
C ARG A 155 -15.61 -9.66 -2.11
N GLY A 156 -16.00 -9.91 -0.87
CA GLY A 156 -15.08 -9.93 0.28
C GLY A 156 -13.91 -10.88 0.13
N TRP A 157 -14.08 -11.97 -0.61
CA TRP A 157 -13.01 -12.95 -0.86
C TRP A 157 -11.76 -12.31 -1.46
N ALA A 158 -11.93 -11.28 -2.30
CA ALA A 158 -10.82 -10.63 -2.97
C ALA A 158 -9.91 -9.85 -2.01
N TRP A 159 -10.45 -9.41 -0.87
CA TRP A 159 -9.64 -8.80 0.20
C TRP A 159 -9.01 -9.85 1.11
N GLN A 160 -9.69 -10.99 1.29
CA GLN A 160 -9.24 -12.08 2.15
C GLN A 160 -8.09 -12.90 1.56
N VAL A 161 -8.21 -13.27 0.28
CA VAL A 161 -7.27 -14.18 -0.38
C VAL A 161 -5.82 -13.71 -0.30
N PRO A 162 -5.48 -12.45 -0.62
CA PRO A 162 -4.08 -12.01 -0.53
C PRO A 162 -3.50 -12.11 0.88
N LEU A 163 -4.32 -11.89 1.91
CA LEU A 163 -3.87 -11.98 3.30
C LEU A 163 -3.43 -13.40 3.66
N VAL A 164 -4.05 -14.39 3.05
CA VAL A 164 -3.75 -15.81 3.30
C VAL A 164 -2.65 -16.32 2.37
N GLU A 165 -2.72 -15.98 1.10
CA GLU A 165 -1.88 -16.56 0.05
C GLU A 165 -0.56 -15.84 -0.18
N LEU A 166 -0.39 -14.62 0.34
CA LEU A 166 0.82 -13.82 0.19
C LEU A 166 1.50 -13.54 1.53
N PRO A 167 1.91 -14.58 2.29
CA PRO A 167 2.51 -14.35 3.62
C PRO A 167 3.87 -13.66 3.57
N GLN A 168 4.52 -13.59 2.41
CA GLN A 168 5.78 -12.89 2.22
C GLN A 168 5.61 -11.37 2.13
N ALA A 169 4.38 -10.89 1.89
CA ALA A 169 4.13 -9.47 1.70
C ALA A 169 3.98 -8.72 3.03
N GLN A 170 4.35 -7.45 3.00
CA GLN A 170 3.99 -6.49 4.03
C GLN A 170 2.65 -5.88 3.64
N PHE A 171 1.70 -5.80 4.56
CA PHE A 171 0.36 -5.28 4.28
C PHE A 171 0.16 -3.91 4.89
N VAL A 172 -0.38 -3.00 4.09
CA VAL A 172 -0.85 -1.67 4.53
C VAL A 172 -2.34 -1.62 4.22
N ILE A 173 -3.16 -1.75 5.25
CA ILE A 173 -4.60 -1.86 5.14
C ILE A 173 -5.24 -0.54 5.57
N MET A 174 -6.07 0.03 4.71
CA MET A 174 -6.68 1.33 4.96
C MET A 174 -8.19 1.25 4.82
N SER A 175 -8.89 1.79 5.80
CA SER A 175 -10.36 1.92 5.74
C SER A 175 -10.83 3.01 6.68
N ALA A 176 -11.91 3.69 6.29
CA ALA A 176 -12.55 4.69 7.14
C ALA A 176 -13.43 4.06 8.23
N THR A 177 -13.92 2.83 8.00
CA THR A 177 -14.96 2.21 8.83
C THR A 177 -14.68 0.74 9.09
N LEU A 178 -13.66 0.47 9.89
CA LEU A 178 -13.45 -0.86 10.44
C LEU A 178 -13.83 -0.85 11.91
N GLY A 179 -14.48 -1.92 12.36
CA GLY A 179 -14.76 -2.13 13.78
C GLY A 179 -13.51 -2.60 14.51
N ASP A 180 -13.66 -3.54 15.45
CA ASP A 180 -12.53 -4.12 16.15
C ASP A 180 -11.67 -4.95 15.19
N VAL A 181 -10.42 -4.54 15.02
CA VAL A 181 -9.47 -5.17 14.10
C VAL A 181 -8.44 -6.06 14.82
N THR A 182 -8.65 -6.34 16.10
CA THR A 182 -7.69 -7.13 16.91
C THR A 182 -7.44 -8.50 16.29
N ALA A 183 -8.49 -9.21 15.91
CA ALA A 183 -8.37 -10.53 15.31
C ALA A 183 -7.65 -10.48 13.97
N LEU A 184 -7.92 -9.46 13.16
CA LEU A 184 -7.24 -9.26 11.88
C LEU A 184 -5.75 -8.99 12.10
N ALA A 185 -5.42 -8.11 13.05
CA ALA A 185 -4.04 -7.77 13.35
C ALA A 185 -3.26 -9.00 13.83
N ASP A 186 -3.84 -9.79 14.72
CA ASP A 186 -3.21 -11.01 15.25
C ASP A 186 -3.01 -12.05 14.14
N ASP A 187 -3.98 -12.19 13.26
CA ASP A 187 -3.90 -13.12 12.12
C ASP A 187 -2.80 -12.71 11.14
N LEU A 188 -2.71 -11.43 10.81
CA LEU A 188 -1.65 -10.92 9.95
C LEU A 188 -0.26 -11.16 10.55
N THR A 189 -0.09 -10.86 11.82
CA THR A 189 1.18 -11.09 12.52
C THR A 189 1.57 -12.57 12.45
N ARG A 190 0.62 -13.45 12.72
CA ARG A 190 0.87 -14.89 12.69
C ARG A 190 1.24 -15.39 11.29
N ARG A 191 0.54 -14.91 10.26
CA ARG A 191 0.75 -15.38 8.89
C ARG A 191 2.02 -14.82 8.25
N THR A 192 2.35 -13.56 8.52
CA THR A 192 3.47 -12.88 7.87
C THR A 192 4.76 -12.93 8.68
N GLY A 193 4.67 -13.18 9.97
CA GLY A 193 5.82 -13.07 10.88
C GLY A 193 6.23 -11.62 11.17
N ARG A 194 5.42 -10.64 10.73
CA ARG A 194 5.64 -9.22 10.99
C ARG A 194 4.69 -8.74 12.07
N GLU A 195 5.15 -7.84 12.93
CA GLU A 195 4.24 -7.16 13.85
C GLU A 195 3.20 -6.38 13.06
N THR A 196 2.03 -6.13 13.66
CA THR A 196 0.97 -5.36 13.02
C THR A 196 0.60 -4.18 13.90
N ALA A 197 0.82 -2.97 13.39
CA ALA A 197 0.44 -1.74 14.07
C ALA A 197 -0.98 -1.34 13.66
N VAL A 198 -1.81 -0.99 14.64
CA VAL A 198 -3.17 -0.49 14.40
C VAL A 198 -3.17 0.99 14.76
N ILE A 199 -3.49 1.84 13.78
CA ILE A 199 -3.43 3.29 13.92
C ILE A 199 -4.80 3.89 13.66
N GLY A 200 -5.36 4.50 14.70
CA GLY A 200 -6.61 5.22 14.64
C GLY A 200 -6.37 6.73 14.70
N GLY A 201 -7.19 7.49 14.01
CA GLY A 201 -7.11 8.95 14.01
C GLY A 201 -8.17 9.60 14.86
#